data_37470925fb02b53c1568fc69ab63ed7d
#
_entry.id   37470925fb02b53c1568fc69ab63ed7d
#
_cell.length_a   1.000
_cell.length_b   1.000
_cell.length_c   1.000
_cell.angle_alpha   90.00
_cell.angle_beta   90.00
_cell.angle_gamma   90.00
#
_symmetry.space_group_name_H-M   'P 1'
#
loop_
_entity.id
_entity.type
_entity.pdbx_description
1 polymer ?
#
loop_
_entity_poly.entity_id
_entity_poly.type
_entity_poly.pdbx_seq_one_letter_code
_entity_poly.pdbx_strand_id
1 'polypeptide(L)'
;MKVVKTELFPTNVYVFDNVLEEEYIDSMKEDILKRTDNNFQENGGQDDSSGDLQLRPKYKALAEAVKDGTKYVLNNLLYEYEDFAITGMWSTVLTQNSIHRPHTHSNNMWSGVYYVQSDEDANARIYFYDPRPQADVISPHMKKMTRENSHVWFWPSMVNRMIIFPSWLQHYVEPNPSETPRISIAFNMQLKGRVGQIKDYQSAEF
;
A
#
# COMPACT_ATOMS: atom_id res chain seq x y z
N MET A 1 27.39 13.78 29.02
CA MET A 1 27.25 12.51 28.31
C MET A 1 26.83 12.82 26.88
N LYS A 2 27.53 12.28 25.86
CA LYS A 2 27.14 12.41 24.46
C LYS A 2 26.33 11.16 24.08
N VAL A 3 25.12 11.34 23.56
CA VAL A 3 24.23 10.24 23.14
C VAL A 3 24.05 10.31 21.64
N VAL A 4 24.18 9.18 20.95
CA VAL A 4 23.84 9.00 19.53
C VAL A 4 22.73 7.98 19.46
N LYS A 5 21.58 8.36 18.87
CA LYS A 5 20.50 7.43 18.54
C LYS A 5 20.74 6.89 17.14
N THR A 6 20.70 5.59 16.99
CA THR A 6 20.82 4.91 15.69
C THR A 6 19.60 4.02 15.48
N GLU A 7 18.99 4.10 14.30
CA GLU A 7 17.91 3.22 13.89
C GLU A 7 18.49 1.98 13.21
N LEU A 8 18.11 0.80 13.67
CA LEU A 8 18.55 -0.47 13.10
C LEU A 8 17.36 -1.18 12.45
N PHE A 9 17.53 -1.60 11.22
CA PHE A 9 16.54 -2.37 10.46
C PHE A 9 15.17 -1.67 10.35
N PRO A 10 15.12 -0.42 9.89
CA PRO A 10 13.86 0.29 9.76
C PRO A 10 12.93 -0.40 8.77
N THR A 11 11.64 -0.47 9.10
CA THR A 11 10.59 -0.87 8.17
C THR A 11 10.13 0.36 7.40
N ASN A 12 10.52 0.48 6.15
CA ASN A 12 10.23 1.66 5.35
C ASN A 12 8.83 1.58 4.72
N VAL A 13 8.05 2.66 4.89
CA VAL A 13 6.81 2.92 4.17
C VAL A 13 6.98 4.24 3.43
N TYR A 14 6.80 4.23 2.12
CA TYR A 14 7.00 5.39 1.25
C TYR A 14 5.65 6.01 0.91
N VAL A 15 5.52 7.31 1.12
CA VAL A 15 4.30 8.07 0.87
C VAL A 15 4.57 9.12 -0.20
N PHE A 16 3.76 9.13 -1.24
CA PHE A 16 3.82 10.06 -2.35
C PHE A 16 2.50 10.82 -2.42
N ASP A 17 2.54 12.12 -2.37
CA ASP A 17 1.37 12.98 -2.49
C ASP A 17 1.33 13.68 -3.85
N ASN A 18 0.14 14.03 -4.33
CA ASN A 18 -0.08 14.71 -5.61
C ASN A 18 0.51 13.92 -6.80
N VAL A 19 0.17 12.63 -6.87
CA VAL A 19 0.75 11.67 -7.81
C VAL A 19 0.27 11.87 -9.24
N LEU A 20 -1.01 12.26 -9.42
CA LEU A 20 -1.64 12.43 -10.72
C LEU A 20 -2.36 13.77 -10.83
N GLU A 21 -2.62 14.20 -12.08
CA GLU A 21 -3.54 15.30 -12.37
C GLU A 21 -4.99 14.88 -12.07
N GLU A 22 -5.83 15.85 -11.69
CA GLU A 22 -7.21 15.63 -11.23
C GLU A 22 -8.06 14.89 -12.27
N GLU A 23 -7.90 15.20 -13.55
CA GLU A 23 -8.65 14.58 -14.65
C GLU A 23 -8.49 13.04 -14.70
N TYR A 24 -7.31 12.51 -14.35
CA TYR A 24 -7.09 11.05 -14.28
C TYR A 24 -7.83 10.44 -13.10
N ILE A 25 -7.86 11.15 -11.97
CA ILE A 25 -8.55 10.69 -10.75
C ILE A 25 -10.04 10.57 -11.01
N ASP A 26 -10.66 11.59 -11.56
CA ASP A 26 -12.09 11.62 -11.89
C ASP A 26 -12.45 10.52 -12.90
N SER A 27 -11.63 10.35 -13.93
CA SER A 27 -11.82 9.31 -14.94
C SER A 27 -11.78 7.91 -14.34
N MET A 28 -10.84 7.62 -13.43
CA MET A 28 -10.75 6.33 -12.73
C MET A 28 -11.92 6.15 -11.76
N LYS A 29 -12.30 7.19 -11.02
CA LYS A 29 -13.45 7.18 -10.11
C LYS A 29 -14.74 6.79 -10.83
N GLU A 30 -15.06 7.45 -11.95
CA GLU A 30 -16.23 7.11 -12.75
C GLU A 30 -16.21 5.65 -13.22
N ASP A 31 -15.07 5.18 -13.69
CA ASP A 31 -14.94 3.82 -14.19
C ASP A 31 -15.14 2.78 -13.07
N ILE A 32 -14.55 3.01 -11.89
CA ILE A 32 -14.70 2.13 -10.74
C ILE A 32 -16.16 2.09 -10.29
N LEU A 33 -16.81 3.25 -10.12
CA LEU A 33 -18.20 3.31 -9.68
C LEU A 33 -19.15 2.64 -10.69
N LYS A 34 -18.95 2.82 -12.00
CA LYS A 34 -19.76 2.14 -13.03
C LYS A 34 -19.65 0.60 -12.98
N ARG A 35 -18.48 0.07 -12.60
CA ARG A 35 -18.25 -1.38 -12.49
C ARG A 35 -18.79 -1.96 -11.18
N THR A 36 -18.90 -1.15 -10.15
CA THR A 36 -19.34 -1.58 -8.81
C THR A 36 -20.86 -1.50 -8.60
N ASP A 37 -21.61 -0.78 -9.44
CA ASP A 37 -23.04 -0.51 -9.29
C ASP A 37 -23.94 -1.76 -9.16
N ASN A 38 -23.45 -2.95 -9.47
CA ASN A 38 -24.23 -4.18 -9.44
C ASN A 38 -23.80 -5.23 -8.41
N ASN A 39 -22.82 -4.97 -7.55
CA ASN A 39 -22.17 -6.02 -6.75
C ASN A 39 -21.67 -5.61 -5.37
N PHE A 40 -22.30 -4.65 -4.68
CA PHE A 40 -21.94 -4.36 -3.29
C PHE A 40 -22.26 -5.56 -2.39
N GLN A 41 -21.24 -6.23 -1.88
CA GLN A 41 -21.41 -7.26 -0.87
C GLN A 41 -21.67 -6.63 0.50
N GLU A 42 -22.57 -7.22 1.28
CA GLU A 42 -23.07 -6.67 2.56
C GLU A 42 -22.01 -6.47 3.66
N ASN A 43 -20.77 -6.93 3.50
CA ASN A 43 -19.77 -6.95 4.58
C ASN A 43 -18.34 -6.59 4.19
N GLY A 44 -18.12 -5.83 3.17
CA GLY A 44 -16.76 -5.45 2.84
C GLY A 44 -16.60 -4.91 1.45
N GLY A 45 -15.58 -4.13 1.27
CA GLY A 45 -15.25 -3.52 0.01
C GLY A 45 -15.21 -4.55 -1.11
N GLN A 46 -15.70 -4.13 -2.24
CA GLN A 46 -15.59 -4.96 -3.43
C GLN A 46 -14.24 -4.74 -4.06
N ASP A 47 -13.51 -5.82 -4.22
CA ASP A 47 -12.35 -5.85 -5.07
C ASP A 47 -12.79 -6.08 -6.53
N ASP A 48 -12.25 -5.31 -7.46
CA ASP A 48 -12.26 -5.71 -8.85
C ASP A 48 -11.28 -6.88 -8.99
N SER A 49 -11.82 -8.08 -8.90
CA SER A 49 -11.05 -9.33 -8.89
C SER A 49 -10.29 -9.64 -10.18
N SER A 50 -10.38 -8.78 -11.20
CA SER A 50 -9.62 -8.96 -12.43
C SER A 50 -8.10 -8.87 -12.22
N GLY A 51 -7.65 -8.02 -11.27
CA GLY A 51 -6.23 -7.81 -10.98
C GLY A 51 -5.41 -7.23 -12.14
N ASP A 52 -6.08 -6.70 -13.18
CA ASP A 52 -5.47 -6.34 -14.47
C ASP A 52 -5.56 -4.84 -14.81
N LEU A 53 -5.92 -3.98 -13.85
CA LEU A 53 -6.11 -2.54 -14.12
C LEU A 53 -4.89 -1.89 -14.77
N GLN A 54 -3.67 -2.33 -14.45
CA GLN A 54 -2.42 -1.82 -15.04
C GLN A 54 -2.34 -2.02 -16.56
N LEU A 55 -3.14 -2.94 -17.12
CA LEU A 55 -3.19 -3.22 -18.57
C LEU A 55 -4.25 -2.38 -19.29
N ARG A 56 -5.13 -1.71 -18.56
CA ARG A 56 -6.24 -0.94 -19.13
C ARG A 56 -5.81 0.49 -19.45
N PRO A 57 -6.12 1.03 -20.65
CA PRO A 57 -5.66 2.36 -21.05
C PRO A 57 -5.98 3.48 -20.06
N LYS A 58 -7.14 3.43 -19.42
CA LYS A 58 -7.60 4.42 -18.44
C LYS A 58 -6.70 4.52 -17.18
N TYR A 59 -6.03 3.41 -16.82
CA TYR A 59 -5.16 3.32 -15.64
C TYR A 59 -3.67 3.46 -15.98
N LYS A 60 -3.34 3.74 -17.26
CA LYS A 60 -1.96 3.82 -17.73
C LYS A 60 -1.15 4.87 -16.95
N ALA A 61 -1.70 6.06 -16.71
CA ALA A 61 -1.01 7.12 -15.96
C ALA A 61 -0.67 6.66 -14.54
N LEU A 62 -1.61 5.99 -13.85
CA LEU A 62 -1.35 5.43 -12.54
C LEU A 62 -0.31 4.30 -12.59
N ALA A 63 -0.39 3.42 -13.57
CA ALA A 63 0.59 2.33 -13.72
C ALA A 63 2.01 2.87 -13.93
N GLU A 64 2.20 3.94 -14.70
CA GLU A 64 3.51 4.58 -14.85
C GLU A 64 3.96 5.27 -13.54
N ALA A 65 3.07 5.96 -12.82
CA ALA A 65 3.37 6.54 -11.52
C ALA A 65 3.78 5.48 -10.49
N VAL A 66 3.11 4.31 -10.49
CA VAL A 66 3.49 3.15 -9.65
C VAL A 66 4.88 2.65 -9.99
N LYS A 67 5.23 2.55 -11.29
CA LYS A 67 6.57 2.14 -11.71
C LYS A 67 7.63 3.16 -11.27
N ASP A 68 7.36 4.44 -11.39
CA ASP A 68 8.30 5.49 -10.98
C ASP A 68 8.49 5.52 -9.46
N GLY A 69 7.41 5.37 -8.69
CA GLY A 69 7.49 5.19 -7.24
C GLY A 69 8.30 3.95 -6.85
N THR A 70 8.12 2.83 -7.58
CA THR A 70 8.89 1.60 -7.36
C THR A 70 10.38 1.79 -7.64
N LYS A 71 10.73 2.45 -8.74
CA LYS A 71 12.13 2.81 -9.04
C LYS A 71 12.74 3.66 -7.93
N TYR A 72 11.98 4.65 -7.44
CA TYR A 72 12.43 5.46 -6.31
C TYR A 72 12.75 4.59 -5.08
N VAL A 73 11.85 3.66 -4.72
CA VAL A 73 12.04 2.76 -3.59
C VAL A 73 13.27 1.88 -3.75
N LEU A 74 13.43 1.23 -4.91
CA LEU A 74 14.56 0.34 -5.20
C LEU A 74 15.89 1.09 -5.16
N ASN A 75 15.93 2.28 -5.75
CA ASN A 75 17.12 3.13 -5.75
C ASN A 75 17.46 3.67 -4.36
N ASN A 76 16.45 4.05 -3.56
CA ASN A 76 16.64 4.51 -2.19
C ASN A 76 17.24 3.41 -1.29
N LEU A 77 16.88 2.15 -1.57
CA LEU A 77 17.42 0.98 -0.87
C LEU A 77 18.71 0.43 -1.47
N LEU A 78 19.21 1.05 -2.53
CA LEU A 78 20.43 0.64 -3.23
C LEU A 78 20.39 -0.81 -3.73
N TYR A 79 19.20 -1.29 -4.14
CA TYR A 79 19.05 -2.62 -4.71
C TYR A 79 19.53 -2.64 -6.18
N GLU A 80 20.29 -3.68 -6.52
CA GLU A 80 20.59 -4.03 -7.92
C GLU A 80 19.48 -4.96 -8.45
N TYR A 81 18.91 -4.64 -9.60
CA TYR A 81 17.84 -5.42 -10.23
C TYR A 81 17.91 -5.30 -11.76
N GLU A 82 17.45 -6.32 -12.46
CA GLU A 82 17.37 -6.31 -13.92
C GLU A 82 16.12 -5.57 -14.40
N ASP A 83 14.95 -5.96 -13.89
CA ASP A 83 13.65 -5.39 -14.20
C ASP A 83 12.66 -5.66 -13.05
N PHE A 84 11.47 -5.09 -13.14
CA PHE A 84 10.35 -5.37 -12.25
C PHE A 84 9.02 -5.18 -12.97
N ALA A 85 7.96 -5.80 -12.45
CA ALA A 85 6.63 -5.67 -12.99
C ALA A 85 5.59 -5.40 -11.92
N ILE A 86 4.52 -4.70 -12.32
CA ILE A 86 3.26 -4.71 -11.59
C ILE A 86 2.60 -6.07 -11.85
N THR A 87 2.51 -6.89 -10.83
CA THR A 87 1.96 -8.25 -10.90
C THR A 87 0.45 -8.29 -10.78
N GLY A 88 -0.14 -7.25 -10.19
CA GLY A 88 -1.57 -7.08 -10.09
C GLY A 88 -1.93 -5.65 -9.67
N MET A 89 -3.07 -5.16 -10.18
CA MET A 89 -3.65 -3.88 -9.81
C MET A 89 -5.18 -4.01 -9.82
N TRP A 90 -5.84 -3.65 -8.71
CA TRP A 90 -7.30 -3.78 -8.56
C TRP A 90 -7.88 -2.65 -7.71
N SER A 91 -9.15 -2.36 -7.89
CA SER A 91 -9.86 -1.35 -7.12
C SER A 91 -10.64 -1.97 -5.95
N THR A 92 -10.69 -1.24 -4.85
CA THR A 92 -11.46 -1.58 -3.65
C THR A 92 -12.36 -0.40 -3.29
N VAL A 93 -13.65 -0.68 -3.09
CA VAL A 93 -14.66 0.30 -2.66
C VAL A 93 -15.15 -0.09 -1.27
N LEU A 94 -14.77 0.67 -0.25
CA LEU A 94 -15.22 0.46 1.13
C LEU A 94 -16.37 1.43 1.45
N THR A 95 -17.58 0.89 1.51
CA THR A 95 -18.75 1.63 1.99
C THR A 95 -18.68 1.85 3.50
N GLN A 96 -19.65 2.60 4.06
CA GLN A 96 -19.69 2.83 5.50
C GLN A 96 -19.65 1.51 6.29
N ASN A 97 -18.87 1.48 7.36
CA ASN A 97 -18.59 0.33 8.23
C ASN A 97 -17.88 -0.86 7.56
N SER A 98 -17.55 -0.78 6.29
CA SER A 98 -16.72 -1.81 5.63
C SER A 98 -15.28 -1.76 6.11
N ILE A 99 -14.67 -2.94 6.26
CA ILE A 99 -13.30 -3.12 6.73
C ILE A 99 -12.44 -3.83 5.69
N HIS A 100 -11.13 -3.72 5.85
CA HIS A 100 -10.20 -4.65 5.23
C HIS A 100 -9.41 -5.37 6.33
N ARG A 101 -9.56 -6.68 6.42
CA ARG A 101 -8.96 -7.50 7.49
C ARG A 101 -7.43 -7.47 7.42
N PRO A 102 -6.74 -7.72 8.55
CA PRO A 102 -5.29 -7.85 8.57
C PRO A 102 -4.80 -8.93 7.59
N HIS A 103 -3.86 -8.57 6.71
CA HIS A 103 -3.30 -9.45 5.69
C HIS A 103 -1.91 -9.00 5.24
N THR A 104 -1.27 -9.84 4.43
CA THR A 104 -0.02 -9.61 3.70
C THR A 104 -0.23 -10.02 2.25
N HIS A 105 0.71 -9.69 1.35
CA HIS A 105 0.66 -10.09 -0.05
C HIS A 105 1.76 -11.08 -0.37
N SER A 106 1.38 -12.33 -0.65
CA SER A 106 2.32 -13.39 -1.05
C SER A 106 2.85 -13.17 -2.47
N ASN A 107 4.04 -13.73 -2.75
CA ASN A 107 4.68 -13.74 -4.07
C ASN A 107 4.98 -12.37 -4.67
N ASN A 108 5.07 -11.34 -3.84
CA ASN A 108 5.43 -9.99 -4.26
C ASN A 108 6.47 -9.41 -3.29
N MET A 109 7.31 -8.53 -3.80
CA MET A 109 8.32 -7.84 -3.00
C MET A 109 7.77 -6.57 -2.36
N TRP A 110 7.02 -5.79 -3.13
CA TRP A 110 6.41 -4.54 -2.72
C TRP A 110 4.92 -4.54 -3.05
N SER A 111 4.16 -3.91 -2.18
CA SER A 111 2.73 -3.64 -2.36
C SER A 111 2.45 -2.18 -2.14
N GLY A 112 1.32 -1.71 -2.62
CA GLY A 112 0.92 -0.34 -2.38
C GLY A 112 -0.54 -0.10 -2.60
N VAL A 113 -0.95 1.12 -2.27
CA VAL A 113 -2.30 1.62 -2.43
C VAL A 113 -2.27 3.05 -2.94
N TYR A 114 -3.17 3.36 -3.86
CA TYR A 114 -3.45 4.71 -4.33
C TYR A 114 -4.89 5.08 -4.00
N TYR A 115 -5.12 6.29 -3.49
CA TYR A 115 -6.44 6.75 -3.06
C TYR A 115 -7.09 7.62 -4.12
N VAL A 116 -8.21 7.13 -4.66
CA VAL A 116 -9.04 7.81 -5.66
C VAL A 116 -10.11 8.68 -5.00
N GLN A 117 -10.69 8.19 -3.90
CA GLN A 117 -11.67 8.92 -3.09
C GLN A 117 -11.51 8.57 -1.61
N SER A 118 -11.57 9.57 -0.77
CA SER A 118 -11.60 9.42 0.69
C SER A 118 -12.30 10.62 1.30
N ASP A 119 -12.97 10.41 2.42
CA ASP A 119 -13.40 11.48 3.31
C ASP A 119 -12.27 11.74 4.30
N GLU A 120 -11.52 12.81 4.06
CA GLU A 120 -10.33 13.15 4.85
C GLU A 120 -10.70 13.59 6.28
N ASP A 121 -11.87 14.18 6.47
CA ASP A 121 -12.39 14.60 7.79
C ASP A 121 -12.80 13.40 8.65
N ALA A 122 -13.22 12.31 8.02
CA ALA A 122 -13.60 11.07 8.70
C ALA A 122 -12.42 10.25 9.23
N ASN A 123 -11.17 10.70 9.02
CA ASN A 123 -9.97 10.03 9.51
C ASN A 123 -9.80 8.57 9.08
N ALA A 124 -10.30 8.18 7.92
CA ALA A 124 -10.05 6.86 7.37
C ALA A 124 -8.53 6.62 7.21
N ARG A 125 -8.06 5.42 7.57
CA ARG A 125 -6.61 5.13 7.68
C ARG A 125 -6.29 3.72 7.21
N ILE A 126 -5.04 3.56 6.72
CA ILE A 126 -4.39 2.25 6.63
C ILE A 126 -3.48 2.09 7.83
N TYR A 127 -3.51 0.93 8.47
CA TYR A 127 -2.75 0.58 9.65
C TYR A 127 -1.74 -0.51 9.34
N PHE A 128 -0.55 -0.40 9.93
CA PHE A 128 0.55 -1.36 9.81
C PHE A 128 0.92 -1.87 11.19
N TYR A 129 1.07 -3.18 11.33
CA TYR A 129 1.58 -3.77 12.56
C TYR A 129 3.10 -3.67 12.64
N ASP A 130 3.63 -3.50 13.86
CA ASP A 130 5.07 -3.70 14.09
C ASP A 130 5.42 -5.15 13.74
N PRO A 131 6.32 -5.38 12.78
CA PRO A 131 6.67 -6.74 12.36
C PRO A 131 7.58 -7.47 13.36
N ARG A 132 8.00 -6.82 14.44
CA ARG A 132 8.90 -7.38 15.46
C ARG A 132 8.08 -7.92 16.63
N PRO A 133 7.78 -9.23 16.69
CA PRO A 133 6.97 -9.80 17.77
C PRO A 133 7.60 -9.60 19.15
N GLN A 134 8.92 -9.43 19.22
CA GLN A 134 9.65 -9.19 20.47
C GLN A 134 9.41 -7.78 21.03
N ALA A 135 8.97 -6.83 20.22
CA ALA A 135 8.71 -5.47 20.67
C ALA A 135 7.53 -5.38 21.65
N ASP A 136 6.67 -6.40 21.69
CA ASP A 136 5.46 -6.45 22.52
C ASP A 136 5.62 -7.31 23.80
N VAL A 137 6.81 -7.74 24.14
CA VAL A 137 7.05 -8.53 25.36
C VAL A 137 6.79 -7.73 26.65
N ILE A 138 7.08 -6.44 26.63
CA ILE A 138 6.78 -5.51 27.72
C ILE A 138 6.17 -4.26 27.11
N SER A 139 4.95 -3.92 27.54
CA SER A 139 4.19 -2.76 27.05
C SER A 139 4.03 -1.68 28.13
N PRO A 140 5.00 -0.77 28.29
CA PRO A 140 4.91 0.32 29.24
C PRO A 140 3.79 1.31 28.88
N HIS A 141 3.24 1.99 29.88
CA HIS A 141 2.28 3.07 29.60
C HIS A 141 2.95 4.21 28.82
N MET A 142 2.40 4.54 27.66
CA MET A 142 2.93 5.59 26.78
C MET A 142 2.30 6.94 27.11
N LYS A 143 3.11 7.97 27.32
CA LYS A 143 2.63 9.36 27.41
C LYS A 143 2.07 9.86 26.08
N LYS A 144 2.66 9.40 24.98
CA LYS A 144 2.28 9.73 23.62
C LYS A 144 2.71 8.59 22.68
N MET A 145 1.84 8.20 21.78
CA MET A 145 2.16 7.24 20.72
C MET A 145 3.13 7.86 19.71
N THR A 146 4.17 7.12 19.37
CA THR A 146 5.16 7.46 18.33
C THR A 146 5.45 6.23 17.48
N ARG A 147 6.08 6.41 16.32
CA ARG A 147 6.53 5.30 15.47
C ARG A 147 7.53 4.35 16.16
N GLU A 148 8.12 4.77 17.26
CA GLU A 148 9.15 4.01 17.98
C GLU A 148 8.59 3.17 19.12
N ASN A 149 7.45 3.56 19.68
CA ASN A 149 6.88 2.96 20.89
C ASN A 149 5.47 2.36 20.70
N SER A 150 4.94 2.39 19.48
CA SER A 150 3.64 1.81 19.19
C SER A 150 3.77 0.47 18.47
N HIS A 151 2.82 -0.43 18.71
CA HIS A 151 2.72 -1.73 18.04
C HIS A 151 1.98 -1.64 16.70
N VAL A 152 1.33 -0.50 16.46
CA VAL A 152 0.59 -0.20 15.24
C VAL A 152 0.88 1.23 14.84
N TRP A 153 1.16 1.45 13.57
CA TRP A 153 1.25 2.79 12.99
C TRP A 153 0.28 2.94 11.84
N PHE A 154 -0.06 4.17 11.48
CA PHE A 154 -1.03 4.42 10.43
C PHE A 154 -0.64 5.60 9.53
N TRP A 155 -1.25 5.59 8.33
CA TRP A 155 -1.27 6.73 7.42
C TRP A 155 -2.71 7.06 7.02
N PRO A 156 -3.09 8.35 6.99
CA PRO A 156 -4.41 8.75 6.54
C PRO A 156 -4.56 8.49 5.03
N SER A 157 -5.75 8.05 4.64
CA SER A 157 -6.13 7.92 3.25
C SER A 157 -6.53 9.30 2.70
N MET A 158 -5.62 9.95 2.01
CA MET A 158 -5.85 11.23 1.35
C MET A 158 -5.98 11.01 -0.15
N VAL A 159 -6.88 11.72 -0.79
CA VAL A 159 -7.04 11.68 -2.26
C VAL A 159 -5.71 12.04 -2.92
N ASN A 160 -5.39 11.35 -4.01
CA ASN A 160 -4.14 11.54 -4.76
C ASN A 160 -2.86 11.18 -4.00
N ARG A 161 -2.98 10.36 -2.96
CA ARG A 161 -1.85 9.77 -2.22
C ARG A 161 -1.60 8.35 -2.66
N MET A 162 -0.34 8.02 -2.88
CA MET A 162 0.15 6.67 -3.08
C MET A 162 1.04 6.26 -1.91
N ILE A 163 0.85 5.05 -1.40
CA ILE A 163 1.70 4.48 -0.34
C ILE A 163 2.30 3.17 -0.87
N ILE A 164 3.62 3.01 -0.74
CA ILE A 164 4.35 1.79 -1.10
C ILE A 164 5.01 1.23 0.15
N PHE A 165 4.87 -0.07 0.38
CA PHE A 165 5.37 -0.78 1.56
C PHE A 165 5.78 -2.21 1.22
N PRO A 166 6.62 -2.87 2.05
CA PRO A 166 6.99 -4.27 1.82
C PRO A 166 5.76 -5.18 1.85
N SER A 167 5.64 -6.10 0.89
CA SER A 167 4.48 -6.99 0.77
C SER A 167 4.27 -7.90 1.99
N TRP A 168 5.34 -8.20 2.72
CA TRP A 168 5.29 -8.97 3.96
C TRP A 168 4.78 -8.18 5.17
N LEU A 169 4.69 -6.84 5.09
CA LEU A 169 4.24 -5.99 6.20
C LEU A 169 2.73 -6.15 6.38
N GLN A 170 2.34 -6.71 7.53
CA GLN A 170 0.92 -6.91 7.84
C GLN A 170 0.21 -5.58 8.03
N HIS A 171 -0.92 -5.43 7.36
CA HIS A 171 -1.71 -4.20 7.37
C HIS A 171 -3.21 -4.47 7.30
N TYR A 172 -4.00 -3.47 7.66
CA TYR A 172 -5.46 -3.53 7.67
C TYR A 172 -6.08 -2.15 7.52
N VAL A 173 -7.38 -2.11 7.32
CA VAL A 173 -8.18 -0.88 7.30
C VAL A 173 -9.34 -1.05 8.27
N GLU A 174 -9.47 -0.08 9.19
CA GLU A 174 -10.61 -0.01 10.11
C GLU A 174 -11.93 0.30 9.38
N PRO A 175 -13.09 0.13 10.05
CA PRO A 175 -14.37 0.49 9.48
C PRO A 175 -14.36 1.90 8.91
N ASN A 176 -14.82 2.04 7.66
CA ASN A 176 -14.99 3.37 7.07
C ASN A 176 -16.05 4.14 7.87
N PRO A 177 -15.70 5.22 8.58
CA PRO A 177 -16.67 5.92 9.43
C PRO A 177 -17.60 6.84 8.63
N SER A 178 -17.29 7.11 7.36
CA SER A 178 -18.02 8.02 6.48
C SER A 178 -19.12 7.31 5.69
N GLU A 179 -20.19 8.02 5.37
CA GLU A 179 -21.17 7.62 4.36
C GLU A 179 -20.58 7.69 2.94
N THR A 180 -19.55 8.53 2.73
CA THR A 180 -18.82 8.59 1.47
C THR A 180 -17.96 7.32 1.30
N PRO A 181 -18.14 6.55 0.21
CA PRO A 181 -17.32 5.39 -0.05
C PRO A 181 -15.83 5.76 -0.17
N ARG A 182 -14.95 5.01 0.48
CA ARG A 182 -13.51 5.09 0.27
C ARG A 182 -13.14 4.24 -0.94
N ILE A 183 -12.58 4.88 -1.96
CA ILE A 183 -12.15 4.21 -3.19
C ILE A 183 -10.63 4.22 -3.25
N SER A 184 -10.03 3.04 -3.35
CA SER A 184 -8.60 2.87 -3.49
C SER A 184 -8.26 1.88 -4.61
N ILE A 185 -7.05 2.00 -5.14
CA ILE A 185 -6.47 1.04 -6.10
C ILE A 185 -5.25 0.44 -5.43
N ALA A 186 -5.32 -0.85 -5.15
CA ALA A 186 -4.20 -1.62 -4.63
C ALA A 186 -3.36 -2.17 -5.78
N PHE A 187 -2.07 -2.35 -5.55
CA PHE A 187 -1.15 -2.91 -6.53
C PHE A 187 -0.03 -3.69 -5.86
N ASN A 188 0.51 -4.64 -6.60
CA ASN A 188 1.64 -5.46 -6.21
C ASN A 188 2.75 -5.40 -7.24
N MET A 189 3.99 -5.54 -6.79
CA MET A 189 5.17 -5.48 -7.63
C MET A 189 6.17 -6.56 -7.25
N GLN A 190 6.79 -7.17 -8.28
CA GLN A 190 7.83 -8.17 -8.13
C GLN A 190 9.00 -7.87 -9.07
N LEU A 191 10.22 -8.18 -8.61
CA LEU A 191 11.39 -8.15 -9.46
C LEU A 191 11.29 -9.19 -10.56
N LYS A 192 11.90 -8.91 -11.71
CA LYS A 192 12.01 -9.82 -12.84
C LYS A 192 13.48 -10.08 -13.18
N GLY A 193 13.71 -11.24 -13.79
CA GLY A 193 15.04 -11.72 -14.08
C GLY A 193 15.69 -12.33 -12.86
N ARG A 194 17.01 -12.28 -12.82
CA ARG A 194 17.76 -12.89 -11.73
C ARG A 194 17.81 -12.01 -10.50
N VAL A 195 17.45 -12.59 -9.35
CA VAL A 195 17.52 -11.98 -8.04
C VAL A 195 18.58 -12.71 -7.21
N GLY A 196 19.46 -11.94 -6.56
CA GLY A 196 20.60 -12.46 -5.80
C GLY A 196 21.78 -12.83 -6.68
N GLN A 197 22.88 -13.30 -6.07
CA GLN A 197 24.11 -13.69 -6.75
C GLN A 197 24.27 -15.21 -6.73
N ILE A 198 24.62 -15.80 -7.86
CA ILE A 198 24.83 -17.26 -7.99
C ILE A 198 25.83 -17.78 -6.96
N LYS A 199 26.92 -17.03 -6.74
CA LYS A 199 27.98 -17.41 -5.78
C LYS A 199 27.51 -17.46 -4.33
N ASP A 200 26.37 -16.84 -4.01
CA ASP A 200 25.83 -16.78 -2.65
C ASP A 200 24.84 -17.92 -2.35
N TYR A 201 24.61 -18.82 -3.31
CA TYR A 201 23.68 -19.96 -3.22
C TYR A 201 22.23 -19.56 -2.90
N GLN A 202 21.87 -18.29 -3.10
CA GLN A 202 20.54 -17.73 -2.78
C GLN A 202 19.99 -16.92 -3.97
N SER A 203 20.23 -17.37 -5.18
CA SER A 203 19.68 -16.75 -6.37
C SER A 203 18.39 -17.43 -6.82
N ALA A 204 17.47 -16.65 -7.36
CA ALA A 204 16.26 -17.11 -8.02
C ALA A 204 16.03 -16.34 -9.30
N GLU A 205 15.26 -16.90 -10.22
CA GLU A 205 14.82 -16.23 -11.46
C GLU A 205 13.30 -16.13 -11.43
N PHE A 206 12.76 -14.93 -11.66
CA PHE A 206 11.33 -14.61 -11.64
C PHE A 206 10.85 -14.04 -12.96
#